data_f5541a653a4719dbc9834b5e23d6d618
#
_entry.id   f5541a653a4719dbc9834b5e23d6d618
#
_cell.length_a   1.000
_cell.length_b   1.000
_cell.length_c   1.000
_cell.angle_alpha   90.00
_cell.angle_beta   90.00
_cell.angle_gamma   90.00
#
_symmetry.space_group_name_H-M   'P 1'
#
loop_
_entity.id
_entity.type
_entity.pdbx_description
1 polymer ?
#
loop_
_entity_poly.entity_id
_entity_poly.type
_entity_poly.pdbx_seq_one_letter_code
_entity_poly.pdbx_strand_id
1 'polypeptide(L)'
;MEKNTIVVNKPVDYEFKAYLNGTADPNFADYCLNNKDKIRAGDRLIRDLKQERNLKGKYIYVKNDSILTIVRLFLNDNIMRIDKLVYQP
;
A
#
# COMPACT_ATOMS: atom_id res chain seq x y z
N MET A 1 -11.76 6.77 6.85
CA MET A 1 -10.95 5.61 6.45
C MET A 1 -10.90 4.61 7.58
N GLU A 2 -11.27 3.39 7.32
CA GLU A 2 -11.33 2.35 8.35
C GLU A 2 -10.09 1.48 8.30
N LYS A 3 -9.61 1.09 9.50
CA LYS A 3 -8.62 0.05 9.65
C LYS A 3 -9.31 -1.22 10.12
N ASN A 4 -9.23 -2.27 9.34
CA ASN A 4 -9.72 -3.58 9.72
C ASN A 4 -8.54 -4.43 10.18
N THR A 5 -8.78 -5.32 11.12
CA THR A 5 -7.76 -6.29 11.54
C THR A 5 -8.05 -7.61 10.87
N ILE A 6 -7.06 -8.14 10.15
CA ILE A 6 -7.17 -9.42 9.46
C ILE A 6 -6.18 -10.39 10.13
N VAL A 7 -6.69 -11.51 10.63
CA VAL A 7 -5.86 -12.55 11.22
C VAL A 7 -5.38 -13.47 10.11
N VAL A 8 -4.07 -13.71 10.08
CA VAL A 8 -3.44 -14.59 9.10
C VAL A 8 -2.74 -15.73 9.83
N ASN A 9 -2.62 -16.87 9.17
CA ASN A 9 -2.05 -18.08 9.76
C ASN A 9 -0.58 -18.31 9.40
N LYS A 10 0.03 -17.37 8.70
CA LYS A 10 1.46 -17.39 8.34
C LYS A 10 2.11 -16.09 8.79
N PRO A 11 3.40 -16.11 9.18
CA PRO A 11 4.11 -14.88 9.50
C PRO A 11 4.07 -13.90 8.32
N VAL A 12 3.91 -12.62 8.62
CA VAL A 12 3.87 -11.57 7.60
C VAL A 12 5.04 -10.62 7.78
N ASP A 13 5.60 -10.17 6.65
CA ASP A 13 6.70 -9.20 6.65
C ASP A 13 6.18 -7.77 6.69
N TYR A 14 4.89 -7.56 6.47
CA TYR A 14 4.26 -6.25 6.40
C TYR A 14 3.06 -6.21 7.32
N GLU A 15 2.92 -5.11 8.07
CA GLU A 15 1.81 -4.97 9.02
C GLU A 15 0.50 -4.57 8.37
N PHE A 16 0.56 -3.90 7.22
CA PHE A 16 -0.64 -3.31 6.60
C PHE A 16 -0.78 -3.67 5.14
N LYS A 17 -2.04 -3.77 4.71
CA LYS A 17 -2.41 -3.87 3.30
C LYS A 17 -3.35 -2.71 3.00
N ALA A 18 -2.97 -1.85 2.08
CA ALA A 18 -3.77 -0.67 1.70
C ALA A 18 -4.37 -0.88 0.32
N TYR A 19 -5.69 -0.75 0.21
CA TYR A 19 -6.42 -0.84 -1.05
C TYR A 19 -6.58 0.53 -1.66
N LEU A 20 -6.34 0.64 -2.96
CA LEU A 20 -6.23 1.91 -3.66
C LEU A 20 -7.37 2.11 -4.67
N ASN A 21 -7.61 3.37 -5.04
CA ASN A 21 -8.48 3.73 -6.15
C ASN A 21 -8.05 5.10 -6.71
N GLY A 22 -8.68 5.50 -7.83
CA GLY A 22 -8.38 6.77 -8.44
C GLY A 22 -6.97 6.86 -9.00
N THR A 23 -6.59 8.04 -9.44
CA THR A 23 -5.24 8.31 -9.95
C THR A 23 -4.42 9.00 -8.88
N ALA A 24 -3.17 8.59 -8.74
CA ALA A 24 -2.28 9.10 -7.71
C ALA A 24 -1.06 9.78 -8.31
N ASP A 25 -0.32 10.51 -7.47
CA ASP A 25 0.93 11.16 -7.86
C ASP A 25 1.93 10.12 -8.37
N PRO A 26 2.43 10.24 -9.61
CA PRO A 26 3.40 9.29 -10.15
C PRO A 26 4.72 9.25 -9.37
N ASN A 27 5.05 10.28 -8.60
CA ASN A 27 6.23 10.27 -7.74
C ASN A 27 6.17 9.17 -6.68
N PHE A 28 4.98 8.69 -6.33
CA PHE A 28 4.85 7.57 -5.42
C PHE A 28 5.50 6.30 -5.98
N ALA A 29 5.52 6.12 -7.30
CA ALA A 29 6.20 4.99 -7.92
C ALA A 29 7.69 4.98 -7.58
N ASP A 30 8.33 6.13 -7.64
CA ASP A 30 9.75 6.25 -7.30
C ASP A 30 9.99 5.94 -5.81
N TYR A 31 9.11 6.41 -4.95
CA TYR A 31 9.18 6.09 -3.53
C TYR A 31 9.11 4.57 -3.30
N CYS A 32 8.19 3.87 -3.95
CA CYS A 32 8.06 2.42 -3.85
C CYS A 32 9.32 1.71 -4.34
N LEU A 33 9.87 2.15 -5.49
CA LEU A 33 11.05 1.53 -6.07
C LEU A 33 12.30 1.74 -5.20
N ASN A 34 12.38 2.86 -4.51
CA ASN A 34 13.51 3.18 -3.62
C ASN A 34 13.34 2.59 -2.22
N ASN A 35 12.19 2.01 -1.90
CA ASN A 35 11.88 1.48 -0.57
C ASN A 35 11.24 0.10 -0.65
N LYS A 36 11.80 -0.78 -1.46
CA LYS A 36 11.25 -2.13 -1.70
C LYS A 36 11.24 -3.00 -0.43
N ASP A 37 12.09 -2.69 0.53
CA ASP A 37 12.13 -3.37 1.83
C ASP A 37 11.01 -2.91 2.77
N LYS A 38 10.37 -1.78 2.46
CA LYS A 38 9.34 -1.15 3.31
C LYS A 38 7.96 -1.17 2.69
N ILE A 39 7.87 -1.23 1.36
CA ILE A 39 6.60 -1.26 0.63
C ILE A 39 6.69 -2.32 -0.46
N ARG A 40 5.69 -3.18 -0.51
CA ARG A 40 5.55 -4.13 -1.60
C ARG A 40 4.47 -3.65 -2.57
N ALA A 41 4.89 -3.27 -3.76
CA ALA A 41 4.01 -2.85 -4.84
C ALA A 41 4.35 -3.66 -6.08
N GLY A 42 3.33 -4.27 -6.71
CA GLY A 42 3.54 -5.07 -7.91
C GLY A 42 3.95 -4.23 -9.12
N ASP A 43 4.55 -4.87 -10.12
CA ASP A 43 5.03 -4.20 -11.33
C ASP A 43 3.89 -3.50 -12.08
N ARG A 44 2.71 -4.10 -12.12
CA ARG A 44 1.54 -3.48 -12.74
C ARG A 44 1.14 -2.19 -12.04
N LEU A 45 1.16 -2.20 -10.72
CA LEU A 45 0.84 -1.02 -9.93
C LEU A 45 1.84 0.10 -10.20
N ILE A 46 3.13 -0.22 -10.23
CA ILE A 46 4.17 0.76 -10.53
C ILE A 46 3.94 1.36 -11.91
N ARG A 47 3.63 0.52 -12.90
CA ARG A 47 3.34 0.98 -14.26
C ARG A 47 2.12 1.89 -14.30
N ASP A 48 1.05 1.50 -13.62
CA ASP A 48 -0.18 2.29 -13.58
C ASP A 48 0.04 3.64 -12.90
N LEU A 49 0.86 3.68 -11.84
CA LEU A 49 1.26 4.92 -11.19
C LEU A 49 2.00 5.84 -12.15
N LYS A 50 3.00 5.31 -12.85
CA LYS A 50 3.81 6.11 -13.78
C LYS A 50 3.00 6.65 -14.96
N GLN A 51 1.99 5.91 -15.38
CA GLN A 51 1.12 6.30 -16.49
C GLN A 51 -0.14 7.04 -16.04
N GLU A 52 -0.23 7.35 -14.75
CA GLU A 52 -1.37 8.05 -14.15
C GLU A 52 -2.71 7.38 -14.46
N ARG A 53 -2.72 6.04 -14.41
CA ARG A 53 -3.92 5.24 -14.60
C ARG A 53 -4.66 5.05 -13.29
N ASN A 54 -5.95 4.73 -13.39
CA ASN A 54 -6.78 4.45 -12.23
C ASN A 54 -6.29 3.20 -11.49
N LEU A 55 -6.17 3.31 -10.16
CA LEU A 55 -5.64 2.26 -9.31
C LEU A 55 -6.72 1.36 -8.69
N LYS A 56 -7.96 1.47 -9.16
CA LYS A 56 -9.07 0.67 -8.64
C LYS A 56 -8.73 -0.82 -8.68
N GLY A 57 -8.93 -1.50 -7.56
CA GLY A 57 -8.62 -2.91 -7.44
C GLY A 57 -7.16 -3.23 -7.16
N LYS A 58 -6.29 -2.21 -7.09
CA LYS A 58 -4.88 -2.39 -6.74
C LYS A 58 -4.68 -2.24 -5.25
N TYR A 59 -3.56 -2.79 -4.75
CA TYR A 59 -3.21 -2.69 -3.34
C TYR A 59 -1.70 -2.70 -3.17
N ILE A 60 -1.26 -2.27 -2.00
CA ILE A 60 0.14 -2.32 -1.58
C ILE A 60 0.22 -2.92 -0.19
N TYR A 61 1.37 -3.51 0.13
CA TYR A 61 1.71 -3.89 1.49
C TYR A 61 2.68 -2.87 2.07
N VAL A 62 2.46 -2.49 3.32
CA VAL A 62 3.25 -1.47 4.01
C VAL A 62 3.80 -2.05 5.30
N LYS A 63 5.09 -1.84 5.55
CA LYS A 63 5.81 -2.54 6.61
C LYS A 63 5.32 -2.19 8.01
N ASN A 64 5.16 -0.90 8.31
CA ASN A 64 4.79 -0.44 9.66
C ASN A 64 4.07 0.90 9.62
N ASP A 65 3.68 1.40 10.80
CA ASP A 65 2.96 2.66 10.94
C ASP A 65 3.74 3.87 10.41
N SER A 66 5.04 3.90 10.63
CA SER A 66 5.87 5.03 10.16
C SER A 66 5.82 5.15 8.64
N ILE A 67 5.92 4.03 7.95
CA ILE A 67 5.86 4.00 6.49
C ILE A 67 4.43 4.28 6.01
N LEU A 68 3.43 3.78 6.72
CA LEU A 68 2.03 4.05 6.39
C LEU A 68 1.73 5.55 6.43
N THR A 69 2.30 6.27 7.40
CA THR A 69 2.15 7.72 7.49
C THR A 69 2.68 8.41 6.24
N ILE A 70 3.85 7.98 5.76
CA ILE A 70 4.45 8.52 4.53
C ILE A 70 3.57 8.19 3.32
N VAL A 71 3.08 6.96 3.24
CA VAL A 71 2.18 6.53 2.15
C VAL A 71 0.92 7.41 2.12
N ARG A 72 0.36 7.73 3.28
CA ARG A 72 -0.81 8.61 3.36
C ARG A 72 -0.54 10.02 2.85
N LEU A 73 0.68 10.52 3.02
CA LEU A 73 1.05 11.84 2.47
C LEU A 73 1.01 11.84 0.94
N PHE A 74 1.42 10.73 0.32
CA PHE A 74 1.36 10.60 -1.14
C PHE A 74 -0.04 10.30 -1.66
N LEU A 75 -0.79 9.47 -0.94
CA LEU A 75 -2.03 8.84 -1.43
C LEU A 75 -3.26 9.26 -0.63
N ASN A 76 -3.29 10.47 -0.10
CA ASN A 76 -4.31 10.96 0.82
C ASN A 76 -5.74 10.54 0.43
N ASP A 77 -6.16 10.83 -0.80
CA ASP A 77 -7.53 10.55 -1.27
C ASP A 77 -7.63 9.23 -2.06
N ASN A 78 -6.53 8.50 -2.20
CA ASN A 78 -6.47 7.30 -3.03
C ASN A 78 -6.57 6.00 -2.24
N ILE A 79 -6.53 6.07 -0.91
CA ILE A 79 -6.65 4.89 -0.06
C ILE A 79 -8.11 4.67 0.28
N MET A 80 -8.66 3.53 -0.16
CA MET A 80 -10.04 3.15 0.15
C MET A 80 -10.16 2.51 1.53
N ARG A 81 -9.22 1.61 1.84
CA ARG A 81 -9.27 0.79 3.04
C ARG A 81 -7.86 0.36 3.43
N ILE A 82 -7.64 0.23 4.73
CA ILE A 82 -6.38 -0.31 5.26
C ILE A 82 -6.73 -1.49 6.14
N ASP A 83 -6.11 -2.65 5.87
CA ASP A 83 -6.20 -3.83 6.71
C ASP A 83 -4.91 -3.97 7.50
N LYS A 84 -5.02 -4.15 8.82
CA LYS A 84 -3.88 -4.51 9.66
C LYS A 84 -3.77 -6.03 9.68
N LEU A 85 -2.60 -6.56 9.34
CA LEU A 85 -2.35 -8.00 9.29
C LEU A 85 -1.75 -8.45 10.61
N VAL A 86 -2.38 -9.44 11.24
CA VAL A 86 -1.93 -9.96 12.53
C VAL A 86 -1.73 -11.47 12.38
N TYR A 87 -0.50 -11.93 12.69
CA TYR A 87 -0.18 -13.34 12.66
C TYR A 87 -0.64 -14.01 13.96
N GLN A 88 -1.43 -15.06 13.82
CA GLN A 88 -1.79 -15.96 14.92
C GLN A 88 -1.47 -17.38 14.51
N PRO A 89 -0.50 -18.01 15.18
CA PRO A 89 -0.12 -19.40 14.91
C PRO A 89 -1.21 -20.36 15.30
#